data_e96c725ed2a5d6d1cea62e2c274f07f0
#
_entry.id   e96c725ed2a5d6d1cea62e2c274f07f0
#
_cell.length_a   1.000
_cell.length_b   1.000
_cell.length_c   1.000
_cell.angle_alpha   90.00
_cell.angle_beta   90.00
_cell.angle_gamma   90.00
#
_symmetry.space_group_name_H-M   'P 1'
#
loop_
_entity.id
_entity.type
_entity.pdbx_description
1 polymer ?
#
loop_
_entity_poly.entity_id
_entity_poly.type
_entity_poly.pdbx_seq_one_letter_code
_entity_poly.pdbx_strand_id
1 'polypeptide(L)'
;MRVSEIALKDICRQIREEEAYLTDGEKQHLGIILQAAVDYVKGYTGLDEAAIDTHEDITIAVLVLVSDMYDNRQMAVDRNNVNRVVDTILGMYCVNLL
;
A
#
# COMPACT_ATOMS: atom_id res chain seq x y z
N MET A 1 -0.37 -1.48 14.05
CA MET A 1 -1.18 -0.48 13.30
C MET A 1 -2.07 -1.21 12.31
N ARG A 2 -3.32 -0.83 12.24
CA ARG A 2 -4.25 -1.38 11.24
C ARG A 2 -4.16 -0.60 9.95
N VAL A 3 -4.53 -1.23 8.84
CA VAL A 3 -4.55 -0.54 7.54
C VAL A 3 -5.43 0.71 7.59
N SER A 4 -6.59 0.64 8.24
CA SER A 4 -7.50 1.78 8.37
C SER A 4 -6.94 2.93 9.21
N GLU A 5 -5.86 2.68 9.96
CA GLU A 5 -5.22 3.68 10.81
C GLU A 5 -4.05 4.39 10.11
N ILE A 6 -3.71 4.00 8.89
CA ILE A 6 -2.62 4.63 8.15
C ILE A 6 -2.97 6.08 7.86
N ALA A 7 -2.14 6.98 8.36
CA ALA A 7 -2.30 8.43 8.16
C ALA A 7 -1.21 8.94 7.21
N LEU A 8 -1.38 10.17 6.74
CA LEU A 8 -0.40 10.81 5.86
C LEU A 8 1.00 10.82 6.45
N LYS A 9 1.12 11.04 7.76
CA LYS A 9 2.44 11.03 8.44
C LYS A 9 3.14 9.68 8.34
N ASP A 10 2.37 8.59 8.36
CA ASP A 10 2.94 7.25 8.24
C ASP A 10 3.44 7.00 6.82
N ILE A 11 2.70 7.47 5.83
CA ILE A 11 3.11 7.40 4.43
C ILE A 11 4.38 8.22 4.20
N CYS A 12 4.41 9.45 4.71
CA CYS A 12 5.58 10.33 4.58
C CYS A 12 6.83 9.70 5.18
N ARG A 13 6.68 9.04 6.32
CA ARG A 13 7.78 8.33 6.96
C ARG A 13 8.27 7.18 6.08
N GLN A 14 7.35 6.46 5.46
CA GLN A 14 7.68 5.32 4.59
C GLN A 14 8.42 5.75 3.32
N ILE A 15 8.00 6.87 2.71
CA ILE A 15 8.61 7.37 1.48
C ILE A 15 9.78 8.33 1.74
N ARG A 16 10.10 8.58 3.02
CA ARG A 16 11.20 9.46 3.46
C ARG A 16 11.04 10.91 3.00
N GLU A 17 9.81 11.40 2.97
CA GLU A 17 9.50 12.79 2.68
C GLU A 17 8.96 13.48 3.94
N GLU A 18 9.24 14.77 4.07
CA GLU A 18 8.67 15.54 5.16
C GLU A 18 7.32 16.11 4.75
N GLU A 19 6.30 15.88 5.56
CA GLU A 19 4.95 16.34 5.30
C GLU A 19 4.89 17.84 5.07
N ALA A 20 5.71 18.61 5.77
CA ALA A 20 5.73 20.05 5.68
C ALA A 20 6.14 20.57 4.29
N TYR A 21 6.87 19.76 3.51
CA TYR A 21 7.34 20.15 2.19
C TYR A 21 6.44 19.67 1.06
N LEU A 22 5.40 18.91 1.38
CA LEU A 22 4.48 18.42 0.37
C LEU A 22 3.44 19.49 0.02
N THR A 23 3.17 19.64 -1.27
CA THR A 23 2.06 20.47 -1.73
C THR A 23 0.74 19.77 -1.46
N ASP A 24 -0.36 20.53 -1.51
CA ASP A 24 -1.70 19.93 -1.35
C ASP A 24 -2.00 18.91 -2.43
N GLY A 25 -1.55 19.16 -3.66
CA GLY A 25 -1.69 18.22 -4.76
C GLY A 25 -0.93 16.92 -4.52
N GLU A 26 0.27 17.00 -3.95
CA GLU A 26 1.05 15.82 -3.59
C GLU A 26 0.40 15.02 -2.48
N LYS A 27 -0.15 15.70 -1.46
CA LYS A 27 -0.87 15.04 -0.37
C LYS A 27 -2.10 14.30 -0.89
N GLN A 28 -2.84 14.94 -1.79
CA GLN A 28 -4.00 14.31 -2.42
C GLN A 28 -3.60 13.09 -3.24
N HIS A 29 -2.51 13.20 -3.98
CA HIS A 29 -1.97 12.10 -4.78
C HIS A 29 -1.58 10.91 -3.90
N LEU A 30 -0.95 11.15 -2.76
CA LEU A 30 -0.61 10.10 -1.81
C LEU A 30 -1.85 9.40 -1.26
N GLY A 31 -2.94 10.14 -1.05
CA GLY A 31 -4.22 9.54 -0.66
C GLY A 31 -4.78 8.60 -1.72
N ILE A 32 -4.66 8.99 -2.99
CA ILE A 32 -5.07 8.15 -4.12
C ILE A 32 -4.20 6.90 -4.19
N ILE A 33 -2.89 7.04 -4.01
CA ILE A 33 -1.97 5.89 -4.00
C ILE A 33 -2.31 4.94 -2.86
N LEU A 34 -2.59 5.46 -1.67
CA LEU A 34 -3.00 4.63 -0.54
C LEU A 34 -4.25 3.83 -0.86
N GLN A 35 -5.26 4.47 -1.42
CA GLN A 35 -6.49 3.78 -1.79
C GLN A 35 -6.24 2.69 -2.83
N ALA A 36 -5.41 2.99 -3.82
CA ALA A 36 -5.04 2.01 -4.84
C ALA A 36 -4.32 0.80 -4.23
N ALA A 37 -3.43 1.04 -3.26
CA ALA A 37 -2.72 -0.03 -2.56
C ALA A 37 -3.69 -0.90 -1.76
N VAL A 38 -4.64 -0.30 -1.06
CA VAL A 38 -5.66 -1.04 -0.31
C VAL A 38 -6.53 -1.86 -1.26
N ASP A 39 -6.94 -1.28 -2.37
CA ASP A 39 -7.75 -2.00 -3.36
C ASP A 39 -6.99 -3.16 -3.99
N TYR A 40 -5.70 -2.99 -4.22
CA TYR A 40 -4.84 -4.08 -4.69
C TYR A 40 -4.82 -5.23 -3.69
N VAL A 41 -4.65 -4.92 -2.40
CA VAL A 41 -4.64 -5.93 -1.34
C VAL A 41 -5.97 -6.66 -1.27
N LYS A 42 -7.09 -5.95 -1.34
CA LYS A 42 -8.42 -6.56 -1.36
C LYS A 42 -8.58 -7.52 -2.54
N GLY A 43 -8.18 -7.07 -3.73
CA GLY A 43 -8.27 -7.88 -4.94
C GLY A 43 -7.38 -9.11 -4.89
N TYR A 44 -6.19 -8.98 -4.33
CA TYR A 44 -5.22 -10.07 -4.25
C TYR A 44 -5.64 -11.13 -3.22
N THR A 45 -6.05 -10.69 -2.03
CA THR A 45 -6.33 -11.59 -0.91
C THR A 45 -7.77 -12.08 -0.89
N GLY A 46 -8.70 -11.35 -1.46
CA GLY A 46 -10.13 -11.63 -1.33
C GLY A 46 -10.70 -11.26 0.03
N LEU A 47 -9.92 -10.60 0.88
CA LEU A 47 -10.37 -10.17 2.21
C LEU A 47 -11.12 -8.85 2.13
N ASP A 48 -12.10 -8.64 3.03
CA ASP A 48 -12.75 -7.34 3.18
C ASP A 48 -11.94 -6.43 4.12
N GLU A 49 -12.37 -5.18 4.27
CA GLU A 49 -11.65 -4.21 5.09
C GLU A 49 -11.52 -4.64 6.54
N ALA A 50 -12.56 -5.24 7.11
CA ALA A 50 -12.54 -5.70 8.50
C ALA A 50 -11.53 -6.82 8.69
N ALA A 51 -11.47 -7.77 7.76
CA ALA A 51 -10.51 -8.86 7.82
C ALA A 51 -9.07 -8.36 7.63
N ILE A 52 -8.85 -7.43 6.72
CA ILE A 52 -7.54 -6.81 6.51
C ILE A 52 -7.04 -6.15 7.80
N ASP A 53 -7.92 -5.47 8.52
CA ASP A 53 -7.54 -4.77 9.75
C ASP A 53 -7.16 -5.71 10.90
N THR A 54 -7.47 -7.01 10.80
CA THR A 54 -7.06 -7.97 11.83
C THR A 54 -5.61 -8.44 11.69
N HIS A 55 -4.93 -8.09 10.58
CA HIS A 55 -3.58 -8.56 10.28
C HIS A 55 -2.60 -7.40 10.16
N GLU A 56 -1.73 -7.24 11.16
CA GLU A 56 -0.77 -6.14 11.19
C GLU A 56 0.28 -6.23 10.07
N ASP A 57 0.65 -7.43 9.66
CA ASP A 57 1.63 -7.60 8.58
C ASP A 57 1.09 -7.15 7.22
N ILE A 58 -0.23 -7.16 7.02
CA ILE A 58 -0.84 -6.56 5.82
C ILE A 58 -0.60 -5.05 5.80
N THR A 59 -0.58 -4.40 6.97
CA THR A 59 -0.24 -2.98 7.05
C THR A 59 1.15 -2.70 6.46
N ILE A 60 2.12 -3.55 6.76
CA ILE A 60 3.47 -3.44 6.18
C ILE A 60 3.40 -3.59 4.66
N ALA A 61 2.64 -4.55 4.16
CA ALA A 61 2.48 -4.75 2.73
C ALA A 61 1.88 -3.52 2.05
N VAL A 62 0.87 -2.91 2.64
CA VAL A 62 0.25 -1.69 2.11
C VAL A 62 1.24 -0.55 2.07
N LEU A 63 2.01 -0.34 3.14
CA LEU A 63 3.00 0.74 3.19
C LEU A 63 4.11 0.54 2.14
N VAL A 64 4.56 -0.70 1.96
CA VAL A 64 5.56 -1.01 0.92
C VAL A 64 4.99 -0.76 -0.47
N LEU A 65 3.73 -1.15 -0.71
CA LEU A 65 3.06 -0.87 -1.99
C LEU A 65 2.96 0.63 -2.26
N VAL A 66 2.59 1.41 -1.26
CA VAL A 66 2.50 2.86 -1.39
C VAL A 66 3.87 3.43 -1.79
N SER A 67 4.92 2.99 -1.12
CA SER A 67 6.28 3.42 -1.43
C SER A 67 6.68 3.06 -2.87
N ASP A 68 6.41 1.83 -3.29
CA ASP A 68 6.72 1.38 -4.64
C ASP A 68 5.94 2.17 -5.70
N MET A 69 4.66 2.40 -5.47
CA MET A 69 3.82 3.18 -6.38
C MET A 69 4.29 4.64 -6.47
N TYR A 70 4.71 5.21 -5.34
CA TYR A 70 5.23 6.57 -5.30
C TYR A 70 6.54 6.68 -6.08
N ASP A 71 7.46 5.76 -5.88
CA ASP A 71 8.78 5.78 -6.53
C ASP A 71 8.65 5.56 -8.04
N ASN A 72 7.69 4.78 -8.48
CA ASN A 72 7.52 4.40 -9.88
C ASN A 72 6.44 5.23 -10.61
N ARG A 73 5.90 6.26 -9.97
CA ARG A 73 4.78 7.03 -10.53
C ARG A 73 5.06 7.68 -11.88
N GLN A 74 6.33 7.93 -12.20
CA GLN A 74 6.74 8.58 -13.44
C GLN A 74 7.44 7.63 -14.40
N MET A 75 7.51 6.36 -14.05
CA MET A 75 8.18 5.36 -14.85
C MET A 75 7.15 4.41 -15.45
N ALA A 76 7.45 3.90 -16.64
CA ALA A 76 6.68 2.79 -17.19
C ALA A 76 6.87 1.60 -16.25
N VAL A 77 5.81 1.20 -15.56
CA VAL A 77 5.90 0.12 -14.59
C VAL A 77 6.04 -1.20 -15.33
N ASP A 78 7.14 -1.88 -15.06
CA ASP A 78 7.30 -3.26 -15.52
C ASP A 78 6.40 -4.14 -14.65
N ARG A 79 5.42 -4.78 -15.29
CA ARG A 79 4.45 -5.62 -14.59
C ARG A 79 5.09 -6.83 -13.89
N ASN A 80 6.30 -7.18 -14.29
CA ASN A 80 7.02 -8.29 -13.69
C ASN A 80 7.80 -7.90 -12.43
N ASN A 81 7.84 -6.61 -12.12
CA ASN A 81 8.60 -6.10 -10.99
C ASN A 81 7.73 -5.97 -9.74
N VAL A 82 7.10 -7.08 -9.34
CA VAL A 82 6.31 -7.12 -8.12
C VAL A 82 7.25 -7.23 -6.93
N ASN A 83 7.02 -6.41 -5.90
CA ASN A 83 7.81 -6.45 -4.69
C ASN A 83 7.61 -7.79 -3.98
N ARG A 84 8.71 -8.50 -3.72
CA ARG A 84 8.67 -9.84 -3.12
C ARG A 84 8.12 -9.83 -1.71
N VAL A 85 8.37 -8.77 -0.95
CA VAL A 85 7.86 -8.65 0.42
C VAL A 85 6.34 -8.62 0.40
N VAL A 86 5.78 -7.80 -0.49
CA VAL A 86 4.32 -7.69 -0.67
C VAL A 86 3.75 -9.03 -1.11
N ASP A 87 4.34 -9.63 -2.13
CA ASP A 87 3.86 -10.90 -2.67
C ASP A 87 3.88 -12.01 -1.62
N THR A 88 4.96 -12.07 -0.83
CA THR A 88 5.10 -13.07 0.23
C THR A 88 4.04 -12.87 1.30
N ILE A 89 3.84 -11.64 1.79
CA ILE A 89 2.87 -11.37 2.84
C ILE A 89 1.45 -11.63 2.35
N LEU A 90 1.09 -11.09 1.20
CA LEU A 90 -0.27 -11.22 0.68
C LEU A 90 -0.58 -12.66 0.28
N GLY A 91 0.42 -13.41 -0.18
CA GLY A 91 0.24 -14.81 -0.53
C GLY A 91 -0.19 -15.68 0.65
N MET A 92 0.21 -15.30 1.89
CA MET A 92 -0.20 -16.01 3.11
C MET A 92 -1.68 -15.84 3.42
N TYR A 93 -2.29 -14.76 2.94
CA TYR A 93 -3.70 -14.45 3.21
C TYR A 93 -4.59 -14.60 1.99
N CYS A 94 -4.02 -15.00 0.87
CA CYS A 94 -4.77 -15.12 -0.37
C CYS A 94 -5.85 -16.21 -0.22
N VAL A 95 -7.10 -15.82 -0.46
CA VAL A 95 -8.19 -16.78 -0.47
C VAL A 95 -8.14 -17.54 -1.78
N ASN A 96 -7.92 -18.84 -1.69
CA ASN A 96 -7.87 -19.68 -2.88
C ASN A 96 -9.28 -19.99 -3.34
N LEU A 97 -9.66 -19.44 -4.49
CA LEU A 97 -10.98 -19.58 -5.05
C LEU A 97 -11.10 -20.73 -6.06
N LEU A 98 -10.07 -21.52 -6.18
CA LEU A 98 -10.10 -22.67 -7.08
C LEU A 98 -10.98 -23.79 -6.57
#